data_97c7724194cf1045337a8088681ea4b2
#
_entry.id   97c7724194cf1045337a8088681ea4b2
#
_cell.length_a   1.000
_cell.length_b   1.000
_cell.length_c   1.000
_cell.angle_alpha   90.00
_cell.angle_beta   90.00
_cell.angle_gamma   90.00
#
_symmetry.space_group_name_H-M   'P 1'
#
loop_
_entity.id
_entity.type
_entity.pdbx_description
1 polymer ?
#
loop_
_entity_poly.entity_id
_entity_poly.type
_entity_poly.pdbx_seq_one_letter_code
_entity_poly.pdbx_strand_id
1 'polypeptide(L)'
;MNENITYCKTIGIWMSDKKSQKLNWKELKATCDSHGINLIKLHLEKPLEKQGRIDIFLHKLTDIIAAADQGDPKALRIIGNVEQYLSNHPHITVIDPLDNVRILLNRYNYYSILQEETSQHNHGIFTPAFAEFVTSNTHQNFEIMRQRGVTFPIICKPTVAHGSKSAHEMVLIFNERGLNVCKPPCVVQSFVNHNAILHKVFLVGNRYHICVRPSLKNFYASEDLDPIHYSTGEVCKADSQSTLSILDPHDSTDTNLTIDEDRIKSVIRVLKKKIGLLLAGFDVVIDNITGNHAVIDINVFPSYDIFPNFFEHLLESINEITSSGTSNGIYNLGDNNINDCESSNHIPNGLVNVGNSCKEFGVKGMYIN
;
A
#
# COMPACT_ATOMS: atom_id res chain seq x y z
N MET A 1 -5.46 -43.18 -1.39
CA MET A 1 -6.06 -43.13 -0.05
C MET A 1 -6.30 -41.68 0.26
N ASN A 2 -7.55 -41.24 0.34
CA ASN A 2 -7.86 -39.89 0.79
C ASN A 2 -7.75 -39.93 2.32
N GLU A 3 -6.64 -39.40 2.84
CA GLU A 3 -6.56 -39.12 4.27
C GLU A 3 -7.62 -38.03 4.56
N ASN A 4 -8.53 -38.36 5.48
CA ASN A 4 -9.51 -37.38 5.98
C ASN A 4 -8.75 -36.32 6.77
N ILE A 5 -8.41 -35.19 6.11
CA ILE A 5 -7.81 -34.02 6.77
C ILE A 5 -8.86 -33.45 7.72
N THR A 6 -8.58 -33.50 9.01
CA THR A 6 -9.42 -32.81 10.00
C THR A 6 -8.98 -31.35 10.09
N TYR A 7 -9.78 -30.43 9.58
CA TYR A 7 -9.52 -29.00 9.65
C TYR A 7 -9.84 -28.45 11.04
N CYS A 8 -8.90 -27.71 11.61
CA CYS A 8 -9.08 -27.05 12.92
C CYS A 8 -9.69 -25.65 12.81
N LYS A 9 -9.43 -24.93 11.72
CA LYS A 9 -9.94 -23.57 11.44
C LYS A 9 -10.39 -23.44 9.98
N THR A 10 -11.29 -22.50 9.73
CA THR A 10 -11.74 -22.19 8.37
C THR A 10 -11.48 -20.72 8.05
N ILE A 11 -10.77 -20.46 6.95
CA ILE A 11 -10.61 -19.13 6.36
C ILE A 11 -11.67 -18.96 5.28
N GLY A 12 -12.57 -17.98 5.48
CA GLY A 12 -13.43 -17.47 4.44
C GLY A 12 -12.73 -16.31 3.74
N ILE A 13 -12.43 -16.45 2.45
CA ILE A 13 -11.73 -15.42 1.69
C ILE A 13 -12.64 -14.77 0.65
N TRP A 14 -12.57 -13.43 0.57
CA TRP A 14 -13.19 -12.68 -0.50
C TRP A 14 -12.24 -11.65 -1.12
N MET A 15 -12.22 -11.60 -2.44
CA MET A 15 -11.63 -10.54 -3.26
C MET A 15 -12.35 -10.44 -4.59
N SER A 16 -12.25 -9.29 -5.29
CA SER A 16 -12.84 -9.11 -6.61
C SER A 16 -12.28 -10.11 -7.63
N ASP A 17 -13.04 -10.46 -8.65
CA ASP A 17 -12.62 -11.42 -9.69
C ASP A 17 -11.29 -11.03 -10.34
N LYS A 18 -11.11 -9.75 -10.67
CA LYS A 18 -9.86 -9.22 -11.22
C LYS A 18 -8.64 -9.50 -10.31
N LYS A 19 -8.81 -9.37 -9.00
CA LYS A 19 -7.74 -9.62 -8.01
C LYS A 19 -7.57 -11.12 -7.75
N SER A 20 -8.68 -11.85 -7.75
CA SER A 20 -8.72 -13.31 -7.61
C SER A 20 -7.94 -14.02 -8.73
N GLN A 21 -8.00 -13.52 -9.97
CA GLN A 21 -7.25 -14.08 -11.11
C GLN A 21 -5.73 -13.98 -10.97
N LYS A 22 -5.24 -13.04 -10.15
CA LYS A 22 -3.80 -12.84 -9.88
C LYS A 22 -3.30 -13.65 -8.68
N LEU A 23 -4.20 -14.21 -7.87
CA LEU A 23 -3.82 -14.99 -6.70
C LEU A 23 -3.52 -16.45 -7.10
N ASN A 24 -2.40 -16.99 -6.63
CA ASN A 24 -2.11 -18.41 -6.80
C ASN A 24 -2.96 -19.27 -5.86
N TRP A 25 -4.20 -19.53 -6.25
CA TRP A 25 -5.16 -20.32 -5.46
C TRP A 25 -4.70 -21.74 -5.14
N LYS A 26 -3.95 -22.35 -6.07
CA LYS A 26 -3.45 -23.71 -5.88
C LYS A 26 -2.43 -23.75 -4.74
N GLU A 27 -1.52 -22.83 -4.72
CA GLU A 27 -0.51 -22.69 -3.67
C GLU A 27 -1.17 -22.31 -2.33
N LEU A 28 -2.04 -21.28 -2.29
CA LEU A 28 -2.77 -20.92 -1.09
C LEU A 28 -3.54 -22.11 -0.50
N LYS A 29 -4.24 -22.88 -1.34
CA LYS A 29 -4.99 -24.06 -0.89
C LYS A 29 -4.06 -25.13 -0.33
N ALA A 30 -2.93 -25.42 -1.01
CA ALA A 30 -1.96 -26.41 -0.54
C ALA A 30 -1.33 -25.99 0.79
N THR A 31 -0.98 -24.71 0.95
CA THR A 31 -0.45 -24.16 2.21
C THR A 31 -1.49 -24.25 3.33
N CYS A 32 -2.76 -23.91 3.05
CA CYS A 32 -3.83 -24.08 4.04
C CYS A 32 -4.01 -25.53 4.46
N ASP A 33 -4.00 -26.48 3.51
CA ASP A 33 -4.16 -27.91 3.79
C ASP A 33 -3.01 -28.46 4.65
N SER A 34 -1.76 -28.06 4.37
CA SER A 34 -0.59 -28.46 5.17
C SER A 34 -0.64 -27.97 6.62
N HIS A 35 -1.35 -26.86 6.87
CA HIS A 35 -1.58 -26.31 8.22
C HIS A 35 -2.91 -26.76 8.85
N GLY A 36 -3.65 -27.69 8.23
CA GLY A 36 -4.95 -28.15 8.72
C GLY A 36 -6.01 -27.02 8.72
N ILE A 37 -5.94 -26.08 7.77
CA ILE A 37 -6.86 -24.96 7.63
C ILE A 37 -7.75 -25.18 6.40
N ASN A 38 -9.06 -25.13 6.60
CA ASN A 38 -10.02 -25.16 5.50
C ASN A 38 -10.09 -23.79 4.84
N LEU A 39 -10.13 -23.74 3.50
CA LEU A 39 -10.25 -22.50 2.72
C LEU A 39 -11.56 -22.47 1.94
N ILE A 40 -12.39 -21.45 2.17
CA ILE A 40 -13.67 -21.23 1.50
C ILE A 40 -13.63 -19.90 0.75
N LYS A 41 -13.95 -19.92 -0.55
CA LYS A 41 -14.16 -18.69 -1.32
C LYS A 41 -15.58 -18.19 -1.08
N LEU A 42 -15.71 -16.98 -0.54
CA LEU A 42 -17.01 -16.39 -0.19
C LEU A 42 -17.64 -15.63 -1.36
N HIS A 43 -18.97 -15.56 -1.35
CA HIS A 43 -19.81 -14.82 -2.29
C HIS A 43 -20.64 -13.79 -1.52
N LEU A 44 -20.27 -12.50 -1.58
CA LEU A 44 -20.95 -11.45 -0.78
C LEU A 44 -22.38 -11.12 -1.23
N GLU A 45 -22.81 -11.58 -2.40
CA GLU A 45 -24.18 -11.42 -2.88
C GLU A 45 -25.12 -12.53 -2.35
N LYS A 46 -24.56 -13.54 -1.66
CA LYS A 46 -25.30 -14.63 -1.02
C LYS A 46 -25.21 -14.51 0.50
N PRO A 47 -26.21 -15.00 1.25
CA PRO A 47 -26.15 -15.02 2.72
C PRO A 47 -24.88 -15.74 3.21
N LEU A 48 -24.08 -15.05 4.03
CA LEU A 48 -22.80 -15.57 4.54
C LEU A 48 -23.02 -16.75 5.49
N GLU A 49 -24.13 -16.76 6.24
CA GLU A 49 -24.54 -17.83 7.16
C GLU A 49 -24.71 -19.19 6.47
N LYS A 50 -25.04 -19.18 5.17
CA LYS A 50 -25.25 -20.40 4.37
C LYS A 50 -23.99 -20.92 3.68
N GLN A 51 -22.86 -20.25 3.85
CA GLN A 51 -21.62 -20.60 3.14
C GLN A 51 -20.66 -21.43 4.01
N GLY A 52 -21.09 -21.85 5.19
CA GLY A 52 -20.31 -22.62 6.15
C GLY A 52 -19.80 -21.77 7.30
N ARG A 53 -19.29 -22.46 8.34
CA ARG A 53 -18.65 -21.79 9.46
C ARG A 53 -17.31 -21.21 9.01
N ILE A 54 -17.03 -19.98 9.39
CA ILE A 54 -15.72 -19.35 9.21
C ILE A 54 -15.20 -18.86 10.57
N ASP A 55 -13.89 -18.99 10.77
CA ASP A 55 -13.19 -18.54 11.97
C ASP A 55 -12.35 -17.28 11.65
N ILE A 56 -11.92 -17.15 10.39
CA ILE A 56 -11.16 -16.01 9.88
C ILE A 56 -11.82 -15.47 8.61
N PHE A 57 -12.07 -14.17 8.55
CA PHE A 57 -12.54 -13.48 7.36
C PHE A 57 -11.39 -12.69 6.73
N LEU A 58 -10.79 -13.27 5.68
CA LEU A 58 -9.73 -12.62 4.89
C LEU A 58 -10.34 -11.92 3.69
N HIS A 59 -10.10 -10.62 3.54
CA HIS A 59 -10.75 -9.88 2.48
C HIS A 59 -9.89 -8.81 1.81
N LYS A 60 -10.28 -8.45 0.58
CA LYS A 60 -9.78 -7.28 -0.14
C LYS A 60 -10.97 -6.44 -0.63
N LEU A 61 -11.73 -5.91 0.33
CA LEU A 61 -12.96 -5.13 0.11
C LEU A 61 -12.73 -3.66 -0.26
N THR A 62 -11.49 -3.22 -0.38
CA THR A 62 -11.12 -1.80 -0.61
C THR A 62 -11.99 -1.10 -1.64
N ASP A 63 -12.23 -1.74 -2.79
CA ASP A 63 -12.98 -1.11 -3.89
C ASP A 63 -14.49 -1.00 -3.56
N ILE A 64 -15.05 -1.99 -2.83
CA ILE A 64 -16.45 -1.97 -2.42
C ILE A 64 -16.67 -0.99 -1.26
N ILE A 65 -15.76 -0.96 -0.28
CA ILE A 65 -15.82 0.01 0.82
C ILE A 65 -15.75 1.44 0.25
N ALA A 66 -14.80 1.72 -0.65
CA ALA A 66 -14.68 3.03 -1.27
C ALA A 66 -15.94 3.43 -2.05
N ALA A 67 -16.57 2.49 -2.77
CA ALA A 67 -17.82 2.74 -3.48
C ALA A 67 -19.00 2.98 -2.52
N ALA A 68 -19.08 2.22 -1.42
CA ALA A 68 -20.10 2.40 -0.38
C ALA A 68 -19.98 3.78 0.28
N ASP A 69 -18.77 4.20 0.63
CA ASP A 69 -18.51 5.51 1.23
C ASP A 69 -18.82 6.67 0.26
N GLN A 70 -18.84 6.41 -1.06
CA GLN A 70 -19.31 7.34 -2.10
C GLN A 70 -20.81 7.25 -2.38
N GLY A 71 -21.55 6.42 -1.65
CA GLY A 71 -22.99 6.29 -1.72
C GLY A 71 -23.51 5.32 -2.79
N ASP A 72 -22.69 4.43 -3.34
CA ASP A 72 -23.17 3.39 -4.26
C ASP A 72 -24.13 2.44 -3.56
N PRO A 73 -25.42 2.32 -4.01
CA PRO A 73 -26.44 1.56 -3.28
C PRO A 73 -26.15 0.06 -3.22
N LYS A 74 -25.47 -0.49 -4.24
CA LYS A 74 -25.11 -1.92 -4.27
C LYS A 74 -23.98 -2.19 -3.29
N ALA A 75 -22.96 -1.34 -3.28
CA ALA A 75 -21.82 -1.43 -2.37
C ALA A 75 -22.26 -1.24 -0.92
N LEU A 76 -23.12 -0.24 -0.62
CA LEU A 76 -23.70 -0.02 0.71
C LEU A 76 -24.41 -1.27 1.24
N ARG A 77 -25.24 -1.91 0.41
CA ARG A 77 -25.93 -3.15 0.79
C ARG A 77 -24.95 -4.29 1.07
N ILE A 78 -23.92 -4.46 0.24
CA ILE A 78 -22.93 -5.52 0.42
C ILE A 78 -22.17 -5.31 1.72
N ILE A 79 -21.65 -4.09 1.94
CA ILE A 79 -20.87 -3.78 3.16
C ILE A 79 -21.76 -3.90 4.41
N GLY A 80 -22.98 -3.38 4.38
CA GLY A 80 -23.93 -3.52 5.49
C GLY A 80 -24.23 -4.98 5.84
N ASN A 81 -24.38 -5.86 4.84
CA ASN A 81 -24.57 -7.30 5.09
C ASN A 81 -23.31 -7.93 5.73
N VAL A 82 -22.11 -7.55 5.28
CA VAL A 82 -20.85 -8.05 5.86
C VAL A 82 -20.70 -7.56 7.31
N GLU A 83 -20.92 -6.29 7.57
CA GLU A 83 -20.83 -5.70 8.90
C GLU A 83 -21.84 -6.32 9.87
N GLN A 84 -23.09 -6.52 9.43
CA GLN A 84 -24.10 -7.20 10.22
C GLN A 84 -23.71 -8.65 10.53
N TYR A 85 -23.21 -9.39 9.52
CA TYR A 85 -22.74 -10.76 9.72
C TYR A 85 -21.61 -10.82 10.75
N LEU A 86 -20.59 -9.97 10.61
CA LEU A 86 -19.46 -9.93 11.55
C LEU A 86 -19.87 -9.50 12.96
N SER A 87 -20.80 -8.55 13.08
CA SER A 87 -21.37 -8.14 14.38
C SER A 87 -22.11 -9.29 15.09
N ASN A 88 -22.80 -10.14 14.32
CA ASN A 88 -23.48 -11.33 14.86
C ASN A 88 -22.51 -12.48 15.20
N HIS A 89 -21.26 -12.42 14.70
CA HIS A 89 -20.25 -13.45 14.86
C HIS A 89 -18.92 -12.87 15.37
N PRO A 90 -18.88 -12.31 16.60
CA PRO A 90 -17.71 -11.58 17.12
C PRO A 90 -16.47 -12.46 17.35
N HIS A 91 -16.61 -13.79 17.24
CA HIS A 91 -15.49 -14.72 17.29
C HIS A 91 -14.68 -14.77 16.01
N ILE A 92 -15.20 -14.23 14.90
CA ILE A 92 -14.51 -14.21 13.60
C ILE A 92 -13.38 -13.18 13.66
N THR A 93 -12.17 -13.63 13.39
CA THR A 93 -11.02 -12.73 13.20
C THR A 93 -11.07 -12.14 11.79
N VAL A 94 -11.15 -10.80 11.69
CA VAL A 94 -11.23 -10.09 10.40
C VAL A 94 -9.86 -9.59 9.99
N ILE A 95 -9.42 -9.85 8.78
CA ILE A 95 -8.12 -9.42 8.23
C ILE A 95 -8.32 -8.62 6.95
N ASP A 96 -8.13 -7.30 6.96
CA ASP A 96 -7.92 -6.45 8.15
C ASP A 96 -9.27 -5.86 8.57
N PRO A 97 -9.43 -5.34 9.82
CA PRO A 97 -10.69 -4.76 10.27
C PRO A 97 -11.19 -3.67 9.31
N LEU A 98 -12.50 -3.67 9.01
CA LEU A 98 -13.08 -2.78 7.98
C LEU A 98 -12.81 -1.30 8.27
N ASP A 99 -12.91 -0.89 9.54
CA ASP A 99 -12.67 0.49 9.94
C ASP A 99 -11.20 0.90 9.77
N ASN A 100 -10.28 -0.03 10.03
CA ASN A 100 -8.85 0.20 9.81
C ASN A 100 -8.54 0.34 8.31
N VAL A 101 -9.18 -0.48 7.48
CA VAL A 101 -9.12 -0.35 6.01
C VAL A 101 -9.62 1.01 5.55
N ARG A 102 -10.75 1.51 6.10
CA ARG A 102 -11.30 2.83 5.76
C ARG A 102 -10.31 3.98 6.01
N ILE A 103 -9.50 3.90 7.07
CA ILE A 103 -8.46 4.92 7.33
C ILE A 103 -7.55 5.09 6.12
N LEU A 104 -7.14 3.98 5.49
CA LEU A 104 -6.24 4.01 4.33
C LEU A 104 -6.92 4.31 2.99
N LEU A 105 -8.24 4.34 2.94
CA LEU A 105 -8.95 4.75 1.73
C LEU A 105 -8.92 6.27 1.52
N ASN A 106 -8.60 7.05 2.55
CA ASN A 106 -8.47 8.49 2.50
C ASN A 106 -7.01 8.91 2.74
N ARG A 107 -6.37 9.49 1.69
CA ARG A 107 -4.96 9.92 1.74
C ARG A 107 -4.68 10.95 2.82
N TYR A 108 -5.57 11.90 3.02
CA TYR A 108 -5.40 12.92 4.06
C TYR A 108 -5.35 12.31 5.45
N ASN A 109 -6.23 11.35 5.73
CA ASN A 109 -6.31 10.70 7.04
C ASN A 109 -5.00 9.95 7.39
N TYR A 110 -4.51 9.08 6.51
CA TYR A 110 -3.32 8.32 6.84
C TYR A 110 -2.03 9.17 6.81
N TYR A 111 -1.95 10.21 5.96
CA TYR A 111 -0.85 11.16 6.02
C TYR A 111 -0.84 11.92 7.35
N SER A 112 -2.01 12.30 7.88
CA SER A 112 -2.11 12.99 9.18
C SER A 112 -1.60 12.11 10.31
N ILE A 113 -1.98 10.82 10.33
CA ILE A 113 -1.50 9.85 11.32
C ILE A 113 0.03 9.68 11.22
N LEU A 114 0.55 9.49 10.00
CA LEU A 114 2.00 9.35 9.79
C LEU A 114 2.76 10.60 10.20
N GLN A 115 2.27 11.79 9.85
CA GLN A 115 2.93 13.05 10.17
C GLN A 115 2.99 13.27 11.68
N GLU A 116 1.91 12.99 12.40
CA GLU A 116 1.88 13.08 13.87
C GLU A 116 2.95 12.19 14.50
N GLU A 117 3.02 10.93 14.10
CA GLU A 117 3.94 9.95 14.67
C GLU A 117 5.40 10.19 14.26
N THR A 118 5.66 10.57 13.00
CA THR A 118 7.02 10.81 12.52
C THR A 118 7.61 12.11 13.05
N SER A 119 6.78 13.14 13.28
CA SER A 119 7.24 14.41 13.84
C SER A 119 7.67 14.31 15.30
N GLN A 120 7.07 13.40 16.07
CA GLN A 120 7.41 13.20 17.49
C GLN A 120 8.77 12.52 17.71
N HIS A 121 9.26 11.75 16.74
CA HIS A 121 10.39 10.84 16.93
C HIS A 121 11.65 11.19 16.12
N ASN A 122 11.62 12.18 15.26
CA ASN A 122 12.72 12.75 14.43
C ASN A 122 13.90 11.80 14.10
N HIS A 123 13.59 10.59 13.61
CA HIS A 123 14.59 9.57 13.30
C HIS A 123 15.01 9.57 11.82
N GLY A 124 14.92 10.71 11.13
CA GLY A 124 15.23 10.81 9.70
C GLY A 124 14.20 10.11 8.81
N ILE A 125 12.97 9.94 9.32
CA ILE A 125 11.80 9.53 8.54
C ILE A 125 10.71 10.59 8.68
N PHE A 126 10.01 10.89 7.60
CA PHE A 126 9.00 11.93 7.58
C PHE A 126 7.89 11.67 6.55
N THR A 127 6.78 12.35 6.71
CA THR A 127 5.76 12.50 5.67
C THR A 127 5.97 13.86 5.02
N PRO A 128 6.16 13.97 3.68
CA PRO A 128 6.28 15.25 3.02
C PRO A 128 5.08 16.14 3.33
N ALA A 129 5.29 17.45 3.48
CA ALA A 129 4.22 18.39 3.76
C ALA A 129 3.07 18.23 2.78
N PHE A 130 1.83 18.21 3.27
CA PHE A 130 0.63 17.97 2.46
C PHE A 130 -0.54 18.86 2.91
N ALA A 131 -1.48 19.05 1.99
CA ALA A 131 -2.72 19.77 2.22
C ALA A 131 -3.88 19.11 1.47
N GLU A 132 -5.09 19.22 2.00
CA GLU A 132 -6.30 18.78 1.31
C GLU A 132 -6.99 19.97 0.63
N PHE A 133 -7.37 19.79 -0.63
CA PHE A 133 -8.20 20.72 -1.37
C PHE A 133 -9.62 20.21 -1.48
N VAL A 134 -10.55 20.95 -0.92
CA VAL A 134 -11.99 20.63 -0.97
C VAL A 134 -12.76 21.59 -1.87
N THR A 135 -12.10 22.62 -2.39
CA THR A 135 -12.67 23.64 -3.27
C THR A 135 -11.83 23.84 -4.53
N SER A 136 -12.42 24.31 -5.60
CA SER A 136 -11.72 24.70 -6.83
C SER A 136 -11.15 26.12 -6.79
N ASN A 137 -11.27 26.85 -5.67
CA ASN A 137 -10.71 28.19 -5.52
C ASN A 137 -9.18 28.11 -5.35
N THR A 138 -8.44 28.42 -6.41
CA THR A 138 -6.96 28.31 -6.43
C THR A 138 -6.28 29.23 -5.42
N HIS A 139 -6.77 30.44 -5.20
CA HIS A 139 -6.23 31.37 -4.22
C HIS A 139 -6.37 30.80 -2.78
N GLN A 140 -7.56 30.30 -2.44
CA GLN A 140 -7.79 29.67 -1.15
C GLN A 140 -6.90 28.44 -0.96
N ASN A 141 -6.77 27.62 -2.00
CA ASN A 141 -5.92 26.43 -2.00
C ASN A 141 -4.44 26.77 -1.81
N PHE A 142 -3.97 27.85 -2.45
CA PHE A 142 -2.60 28.34 -2.28
C PHE A 142 -2.32 28.81 -0.85
N GLU A 143 -3.26 29.53 -0.22
CA GLU A 143 -3.13 29.92 1.17
C GLU A 143 -3.11 28.71 2.13
N ILE A 144 -3.91 27.68 1.86
CA ILE A 144 -3.89 26.42 2.63
C ILE A 144 -2.50 25.74 2.49
N MET A 145 -1.95 25.70 1.29
CA MET A 145 -0.60 25.14 1.07
C MET A 145 0.45 25.89 1.90
N ARG A 146 0.45 27.23 1.86
CA ARG A 146 1.39 28.06 2.63
C ARG A 146 1.30 27.77 4.14
N GLN A 147 0.08 27.72 4.68
CA GLN A 147 -0.17 27.44 6.09
C GLN A 147 0.31 26.05 6.51
N ARG A 148 0.28 25.07 5.58
CA ARG A 148 0.71 23.69 5.81
C ARG A 148 2.18 23.44 5.44
N GLY A 149 2.91 24.47 5.00
CA GLY A 149 4.31 24.35 4.59
C GLY A 149 4.52 23.53 3.32
N VAL A 150 3.49 23.40 2.48
CA VAL A 150 3.59 22.70 1.19
C VAL A 150 4.28 23.59 0.17
N THR A 151 5.32 23.06 -0.48
CA THR A 151 6.18 23.79 -1.45
C THR A 151 6.19 23.12 -2.81
N PHE A 152 6.29 23.91 -3.88
CA PHE A 152 6.46 23.37 -5.23
C PHE A 152 7.84 22.75 -5.46
N PRO A 153 7.95 21.72 -6.33
CA PRO A 153 6.85 21.07 -7.03
C PRO A 153 5.98 20.25 -6.08
N ILE A 154 4.73 20.03 -6.46
CA ILE A 154 3.79 19.22 -5.70
C ILE A 154 3.22 18.09 -6.55
N ILE A 155 2.85 16.99 -5.89
CA ILE A 155 2.00 15.94 -6.49
C ILE A 155 0.56 16.14 -6.01
N CYS A 156 -0.35 16.35 -6.94
CA CYS A 156 -1.78 16.33 -6.69
C CYS A 156 -2.30 14.90 -6.89
N LYS A 157 -2.96 14.36 -5.85
CA LYS A 157 -3.47 12.98 -5.78
C LYS A 157 -4.96 13.02 -5.43
N PRO A 158 -5.83 12.20 -6.02
CA PRO A 158 -7.21 12.07 -5.54
C PRO A 158 -7.24 11.73 -4.05
N THR A 159 -8.17 12.30 -3.28
CA THR A 159 -8.30 11.99 -1.84
C THR A 159 -8.60 10.51 -1.62
N VAL A 160 -9.43 9.91 -2.47
CA VAL A 160 -9.76 8.47 -2.41
C VAL A 160 -8.64 7.66 -3.07
N ALA A 161 -7.99 6.81 -2.28
CA ALA A 161 -6.80 6.06 -2.71
C ALA A 161 -7.11 4.79 -3.52
N HIS A 162 -8.36 4.31 -3.53
CA HIS A 162 -8.76 3.04 -4.13
C HIS A 162 -10.13 3.13 -4.81
N GLY A 163 -10.52 2.09 -5.55
CA GLY A 163 -11.89 1.94 -6.08
C GLY A 163 -12.13 2.49 -7.48
N SER A 164 -11.22 3.26 -8.06
CA SER A 164 -11.35 3.78 -9.42
C SER A 164 -10.02 3.78 -10.19
N LYS A 165 -10.12 3.87 -11.52
CA LYS A 165 -8.91 4.11 -12.35
C LYS A 165 -8.26 5.45 -12.00
N SER A 166 -9.07 6.45 -11.69
CA SER A 166 -8.60 7.80 -11.33
C SER A 166 -7.77 7.84 -10.04
N ALA A 167 -7.90 6.85 -9.16
CA ALA A 167 -7.08 6.76 -7.94
C ALA A 167 -5.56 6.67 -8.21
N HIS A 168 -5.17 6.29 -9.43
CA HIS A 168 -3.77 6.17 -9.87
C HIS A 168 -3.33 7.33 -10.80
N GLU A 169 -4.25 8.23 -11.15
CA GLU A 169 -3.96 9.40 -11.97
C GLU A 169 -3.47 10.54 -11.08
N MET A 170 -2.24 10.95 -11.27
CA MET A 170 -1.56 11.97 -10.50
C MET A 170 -1.20 13.16 -11.39
N VAL A 171 -1.01 14.32 -10.78
CA VAL A 171 -0.52 15.51 -11.48
C VAL A 171 0.66 16.09 -10.72
N LEU A 172 1.78 16.25 -11.40
CA LEU A 172 2.94 17.01 -10.93
C LEU A 172 2.76 18.47 -11.32
N ILE A 173 2.84 19.37 -10.36
CA ILE A 173 2.57 20.80 -10.52
C ILE A 173 3.77 21.61 -10.03
N PHE A 174 4.25 22.56 -10.82
CA PHE A 174 5.52 23.25 -10.62
C PHE A 174 5.39 24.67 -10.03
N ASN A 175 4.20 25.26 -10.12
CA ASN A 175 3.93 26.66 -9.79
C ASN A 175 2.46 26.90 -9.44
N GLU A 176 2.14 28.11 -8.98
CA GLU A 176 0.78 28.49 -8.58
C GLU A 176 -0.23 28.42 -9.74
N ARG A 177 0.18 28.80 -10.97
CA ARG A 177 -0.70 28.75 -12.15
C ARG A 177 -1.22 27.35 -12.41
N GLY A 178 -0.39 26.33 -12.12
CA GLY A 178 -0.75 24.93 -12.29
C GLY A 178 -1.82 24.43 -11.33
N LEU A 179 -2.17 25.14 -10.26
CA LEU A 179 -3.20 24.70 -9.31
C LEU A 179 -4.60 24.58 -9.93
N ASN A 180 -4.85 25.24 -11.06
CA ASN A 180 -6.12 25.20 -11.78
C ASN A 180 -6.48 23.81 -12.33
N VAL A 181 -5.51 22.89 -12.45
CA VAL A 181 -5.76 21.51 -12.92
C VAL A 181 -6.18 20.57 -11.78
N CYS A 182 -6.06 20.99 -10.52
CA CYS A 182 -6.48 20.20 -9.37
C CYS A 182 -7.99 19.95 -9.42
N LYS A 183 -8.38 18.71 -9.14
CA LYS A 183 -9.80 18.28 -9.10
C LYS A 183 -10.17 17.88 -7.67
N PRO A 184 -10.68 18.80 -6.86
CA PRO A 184 -11.15 18.49 -5.51
C PRO A 184 -12.31 17.47 -5.48
N PRO A 185 -12.39 16.62 -4.45
CA PRO A 185 -11.47 16.53 -3.33
C PRO A 185 -10.15 15.84 -3.71
N CYS A 186 -9.02 16.50 -3.39
CA CYS A 186 -7.70 15.98 -3.67
C CYS A 186 -6.70 16.37 -2.58
N VAL A 187 -5.60 15.63 -2.48
CA VAL A 187 -4.48 15.93 -1.58
C VAL A 187 -3.29 16.36 -2.42
N VAL A 188 -2.70 17.49 -2.08
CA VAL A 188 -1.42 17.93 -2.64
C VAL A 188 -0.30 17.67 -1.63
N GLN A 189 0.84 17.20 -2.12
CA GLN A 189 1.99 16.83 -1.31
C GLN A 189 3.26 17.39 -1.94
N SER A 190 4.16 17.99 -1.15
CA SER A 190 5.46 18.43 -1.63
C SER A 190 6.22 17.26 -2.25
N PHE A 191 6.78 17.48 -3.43
CA PHE A 191 7.61 16.49 -4.11
C PHE A 191 8.98 16.43 -3.45
N VAL A 192 9.47 15.21 -3.24
CA VAL A 192 10.81 14.94 -2.70
C VAL A 192 11.66 14.40 -3.82
N ASN A 193 12.77 15.03 -4.13
CA ASN A 193 13.73 14.55 -5.12
C ASN A 193 14.45 13.31 -4.60
N HIS A 194 14.43 12.21 -5.38
CA HIS A 194 14.85 10.87 -4.94
C HIS A 194 15.51 10.04 -6.05
N ASN A 195 16.05 10.70 -7.05
CA ASN A 195 16.82 10.08 -8.13
C ASN A 195 16.10 8.92 -8.84
N ALA A 196 14.80 9.05 -9.07
CA ALA A 196 13.95 8.04 -9.73
C ALA A 196 13.92 6.67 -9.03
N ILE A 197 14.23 6.59 -7.75
CA ILE A 197 14.27 5.35 -6.97
C ILE A 197 13.15 5.34 -5.93
N LEU A 198 12.27 4.35 -6.02
CA LEU A 198 11.23 4.06 -5.04
C LEU A 198 11.53 2.76 -4.30
N HIS A 199 11.47 2.78 -2.99
CA HIS A 199 11.50 1.59 -2.15
C HIS A 199 10.07 1.22 -1.76
N LYS A 200 9.61 0.11 -2.30
CA LYS A 200 8.28 -0.42 -1.97
C LYS A 200 8.41 -1.47 -0.88
N VAL A 201 7.81 -1.19 0.26
CA VAL A 201 7.80 -2.07 1.43
C VAL A 201 6.48 -2.83 1.48
N PHE A 202 6.55 -4.13 1.58
CA PHE A 202 5.40 -5.03 1.78
C PHE A 202 5.42 -5.56 3.20
N LEU A 203 4.28 -5.57 3.86
CA LEU A 203 4.11 -6.01 5.24
C LEU A 203 3.11 -7.18 5.33
N VAL A 204 3.50 -8.24 6.02
CA VAL A 204 2.65 -9.38 6.39
C VAL A 204 2.90 -9.69 7.88
N GLY A 205 2.00 -9.25 8.75
CA GLY A 205 2.20 -9.40 10.20
C GLY A 205 3.45 -8.70 10.73
N ASN A 206 4.40 -9.50 11.19
CA ASN A 206 5.71 -9.03 11.66
C ASN A 206 6.82 -9.16 10.61
N ARG A 207 6.49 -9.66 9.42
CA ARG A 207 7.43 -9.83 8.31
C ARG A 207 7.28 -8.70 7.30
N TYR A 208 8.39 -8.22 6.78
CA TYR A 208 8.38 -7.25 5.69
C TYR A 208 9.36 -7.67 4.60
N HIS A 209 9.14 -7.14 3.41
CA HIS A 209 10.04 -7.29 2.26
C HIS A 209 10.14 -5.98 1.52
N ILE A 210 11.35 -5.60 1.10
CA ILE A 210 11.61 -4.34 0.40
C ILE A 210 12.02 -4.65 -1.02
N CYS A 211 11.41 -3.97 -1.99
CA CYS A 211 11.87 -4.00 -3.36
C CYS A 211 12.05 -2.60 -3.93
N VAL A 212 13.01 -2.46 -4.82
CA VAL A 212 13.27 -1.22 -5.55
C VAL A 212 12.39 -1.18 -6.82
N ARG A 213 11.82 0.00 -7.10
CA ARG A 213 11.03 0.27 -8.30
C ARG A 213 11.50 1.57 -8.95
N PRO A 214 11.34 1.73 -10.27
CA PRO A 214 11.43 3.04 -10.90
C PRO A 214 10.43 4.02 -10.28
N SER A 215 10.78 5.30 -10.29
CA SER A 215 9.93 6.39 -9.84
C SER A 215 10.13 7.62 -10.72
N LEU A 216 9.53 8.74 -10.34
CA LEU A 216 9.74 10.01 -11.02
C LEU A 216 11.19 10.46 -10.87
N LYS A 217 11.77 11.00 -11.96
CA LYS A 217 13.05 11.70 -11.92
C LYS A 217 12.97 12.93 -11.02
N ASN A 218 14.09 13.62 -10.84
CA ASN A 218 14.10 14.85 -10.06
C ASN A 218 13.37 15.98 -10.79
N PHE A 219 12.62 16.76 -10.04
CA PHE A 219 11.88 17.91 -10.54
C PHE A 219 12.04 19.10 -9.59
N TYR A 220 12.01 20.29 -10.15
CA TYR A 220 12.21 21.54 -9.43
C TYR A 220 11.07 22.52 -9.74
N ALA A 221 10.78 23.41 -8.80
CA ALA A 221 9.80 24.47 -9.05
C ALA A 221 10.21 25.34 -10.25
N SER A 222 9.26 25.68 -11.10
CA SER A 222 9.51 26.49 -12.30
C SER A 222 8.24 27.22 -12.71
N GLU A 223 8.37 28.50 -12.97
CA GLU A 223 7.26 29.32 -13.48
C GLU A 223 6.90 29.01 -14.95
N ASP A 224 7.83 28.38 -15.68
CA ASP A 224 7.67 28.13 -17.11
C ASP A 224 7.09 26.74 -17.44
N LEU A 225 7.05 25.82 -16.47
CA LEU A 225 6.59 24.46 -16.71
C LEU A 225 5.08 24.32 -16.49
N ASP A 226 4.44 23.66 -17.44
CA ASP A 226 3.05 23.23 -17.33
C ASP A 226 2.92 21.96 -16.48
N PRO A 227 1.76 21.73 -15.83
CA PRO A 227 1.51 20.50 -15.06
C PRO A 227 1.67 19.22 -15.89
N ILE A 228 2.26 18.18 -15.30
CA ILE A 228 2.45 16.86 -15.94
C ILE A 228 1.46 15.86 -15.35
N HIS A 229 0.56 15.35 -16.19
CA HIS A 229 -0.34 14.26 -15.83
C HIS A 229 0.37 12.91 -16.05
N TYR A 230 0.27 11.99 -15.08
CA TYR A 230 0.87 10.67 -15.18
C TYR A 230 0.10 9.62 -14.38
N SER A 231 0.27 8.36 -14.76
CA SER A 231 -0.26 7.22 -14.02
C SER A 231 0.85 6.51 -13.24
N THR A 232 0.65 6.32 -11.94
CA THR A 232 1.61 5.55 -11.12
C THR A 232 1.77 4.12 -11.62
N GLY A 233 0.72 3.57 -12.25
CA GLY A 233 0.77 2.25 -12.87
C GLY A 233 1.69 2.16 -14.11
N GLU A 234 2.12 3.28 -14.68
CA GLU A 234 3.05 3.33 -15.80
C GLU A 234 4.46 3.69 -15.34
N VAL A 235 4.59 4.64 -14.42
CA VAL A 235 5.89 5.14 -13.92
C VAL A 235 6.56 4.16 -12.97
N CYS A 236 5.79 3.55 -12.03
CA CYS A 236 6.36 2.76 -10.93
C CYS A 236 6.32 1.23 -11.16
N LYS A 237 6.17 0.77 -12.39
CA LYS A 237 6.31 -0.66 -12.72
C LYS A 237 7.77 -1.07 -12.78
N ALA A 238 8.05 -2.34 -12.48
CA ALA A 238 9.41 -2.90 -12.57
C ALA A 238 10.06 -2.74 -13.95
N ASP A 239 9.24 -2.78 -14.99
CA ASP A 239 9.62 -2.69 -16.41
C ASP A 239 9.22 -1.34 -17.05
N SER A 240 9.11 -0.28 -16.23
CA SER A 240 8.74 1.05 -16.73
C SER A 240 9.69 1.54 -17.81
N GLN A 241 9.12 2.03 -18.91
CA GLN A 241 9.82 2.72 -20.01
C GLN A 241 9.48 4.21 -20.02
N SER A 242 8.92 4.73 -18.93
CA SER A 242 8.52 6.13 -18.85
C SER A 242 9.73 7.06 -18.87
N THR A 243 9.70 8.05 -19.75
CA THR A 243 10.72 9.12 -19.77
C THR A 243 10.74 9.95 -18.47
N LEU A 244 9.65 9.91 -17.70
CA LEU A 244 9.56 10.54 -16.37
C LEU A 244 10.41 9.83 -15.31
N SER A 245 10.92 8.62 -15.61
CA SER A 245 11.78 7.84 -14.69
C SER A 245 13.26 7.86 -15.12
N ILE A 246 13.60 8.64 -16.15
CA ILE A 246 14.98 8.75 -16.64
C ILE A 246 15.56 10.05 -16.11
N LEU A 247 16.62 9.96 -15.28
CA LEU A 247 17.31 11.13 -14.74
C LEU A 247 17.85 12.04 -15.85
N ASP A 248 17.78 13.34 -15.61
CA ASP A 248 18.39 14.30 -16.51
C ASP A 248 19.93 14.27 -16.36
N PRO A 249 20.70 14.59 -17.41
CA PRO A 249 22.16 14.50 -17.38
C PRO A 249 22.85 15.34 -16.29
N HIS A 250 22.17 16.32 -15.76
CA HIS A 250 22.67 17.21 -14.70
C HIS A 250 22.32 16.74 -13.28
N ASP A 251 21.45 15.73 -13.15
CA ASP A 251 21.12 15.18 -11.86
C ASP A 251 22.30 14.38 -11.30
N SER A 252 22.64 14.63 -10.04
CA SER A 252 23.68 13.86 -9.37
C SER A 252 23.28 12.39 -9.28
N THR A 253 24.16 11.52 -9.77
CA THR A 253 24.01 10.07 -9.67
C THR A 253 24.66 9.50 -8.42
N ASP A 254 25.04 10.36 -7.44
CA ASP A 254 25.63 9.88 -6.20
C ASP A 254 24.57 9.10 -5.39
N THR A 255 24.57 7.79 -5.60
CA THR A 255 23.52 6.85 -5.19
C THR A 255 23.92 6.06 -3.95
N ASN A 256 24.81 6.54 -3.13
CA ASN A 256 25.15 5.88 -1.86
C ASN A 256 24.01 5.93 -0.81
N LEU A 257 22.81 6.35 -1.23
CA LEU A 257 21.63 6.39 -0.38
C LEU A 257 21.05 4.97 -0.25
N THR A 258 21.30 4.34 0.88
CA THR A 258 20.73 3.03 1.21
C THR A 258 19.54 3.18 2.12
N ILE A 259 18.58 2.25 1.98
CA ILE A 259 17.43 2.18 2.88
C ILE A 259 17.91 1.86 4.31
N ASP A 260 17.39 2.58 5.27
CA ASP A 260 17.62 2.34 6.69
C ASP A 260 16.47 1.50 7.25
N GLU A 261 16.77 0.26 7.60
CA GLU A 261 15.75 -0.69 8.06
C GLU A 261 15.13 -0.29 9.40
N ASP A 262 15.84 0.36 10.30
CA ASP A 262 15.28 0.78 11.58
C ASP A 262 14.24 1.88 11.39
N ARG A 263 14.45 2.75 10.40
CA ARG A 263 13.44 3.72 9.96
C ARG A 263 12.23 3.01 9.37
N ILE A 264 12.42 1.99 8.54
CA ILE A 264 11.31 1.19 8.01
C ILE A 264 10.53 0.50 9.12
N LYS A 265 11.22 -0.13 10.08
CA LYS A 265 10.59 -0.77 11.25
C LYS A 265 9.80 0.23 12.09
N SER A 266 10.23 1.50 12.16
CA SER A 266 9.46 2.55 12.87
C SER A 266 8.11 2.82 12.19
N VAL A 267 8.07 2.89 10.84
CA VAL A 267 6.81 3.02 10.09
C VAL A 267 5.91 1.80 10.29
N ILE A 268 6.48 0.60 10.24
CA ILE A 268 5.72 -0.63 10.49
C ILE A 268 5.06 -0.60 11.88
N ARG A 269 5.77 -0.12 12.91
CA ARG A 269 5.18 0.03 14.26
C ARG A 269 4.00 1.00 14.25
N VAL A 270 4.10 2.12 13.52
CA VAL A 270 2.98 3.07 13.38
C VAL A 270 1.78 2.39 12.70
N LEU A 271 1.99 1.71 11.57
CA LEU A 271 0.92 1.01 10.84
C LEU A 271 0.22 -0.03 11.72
N LYS A 272 0.97 -0.77 12.52
CA LYS A 272 0.43 -1.78 13.43
C LYS A 272 -0.30 -1.18 14.63
N LYS A 273 0.29 -0.18 15.30
CA LYS A 273 -0.24 0.37 16.55
C LYS A 273 -1.35 1.38 16.37
N LYS A 274 -1.27 2.19 15.31
CA LYS A 274 -2.20 3.32 15.10
C LYS A 274 -3.27 3.00 14.08
N ILE A 275 -2.98 2.14 13.11
CA ILE A 275 -3.92 1.78 12.07
C ILE A 275 -4.41 0.32 12.24
N GLY A 276 -3.59 -0.55 12.81
CA GLY A 276 -3.96 -1.93 13.11
C GLY A 276 -4.07 -2.82 11.87
N LEU A 277 -3.07 -2.76 10.98
CA LEU A 277 -3.04 -3.55 9.75
C LEU A 277 -2.05 -4.70 9.84
N LEU A 278 -2.49 -5.86 9.34
CA LEU A 278 -1.66 -7.04 9.13
C LEU A 278 -1.07 -7.06 7.72
N LEU A 279 -1.87 -6.63 6.74
CA LEU A 279 -1.56 -6.69 5.32
C LEU A 279 -1.49 -5.28 4.72
N ALA A 280 -0.29 -4.76 4.58
CA ALA A 280 -0.08 -3.43 4.04
C ALA A 280 1.12 -3.37 3.11
N GLY A 281 1.19 -2.31 2.33
CA GLY A 281 2.40 -1.90 1.64
C GLY A 281 2.53 -0.40 1.74
N PHE A 282 3.75 0.11 1.77
CA PHE A 282 3.99 1.54 1.73
C PHE A 282 5.21 1.87 0.87
N ASP A 283 5.17 3.06 0.33
CA ASP A 283 6.13 3.55 -0.62
C ASP A 283 7.03 4.58 0.05
N VAL A 284 8.35 4.34 0.01
CA VAL A 284 9.37 5.20 0.62
C VAL A 284 10.33 5.68 -0.45
N VAL A 285 10.62 6.97 -0.44
CA VAL A 285 11.68 7.57 -1.22
C VAL A 285 12.74 8.16 -0.29
N ILE A 286 13.99 8.18 -0.70
CA ILE A 286 15.08 8.78 0.06
C ILE A 286 15.39 10.13 -0.55
N ASP A 287 15.22 11.19 0.23
CA ASP A 287 15.57 12.55 -0.16
C ASP A 287 17.06 12.60 -0.57
N ASN A 288 17.32 12.97 -1.81
CA ASN A 288 18.67 12.92 -2.39
C ASN A 288 19.62 13.99 -1.84
N ILE A 289 19.14 14.94 -1.06
CA ILE A 289 19.93 15.98 -0.39
C ILE A 289 20.20 15.61 1.06
N THR A 290 19.16 15.20 1.79
CA THR A 290 19.26 15.02 3.25
C THR A 290 19.49 13.56 3.66
N GLY A 291 19.22 12.58 2.78
CA GLY A 291 19.22 11.16 3.10
C GLY A 291 18.06 10.73 4.00
N ASN A 292 17.10 11.62 4.27
CA ASN A 292 15.93 11.29 5.06
C ASN A 292 14.92 10.47 4.23
N HIS A 293 14.18 9.60 4.92
CA HIS A 293 13.21 8.70 4.30
C HIS A 293 11.83 9.32 4.33
N ALA A 294 11.25 9.56 3.16
CA ALA A 294 9.91 10.10 2.99
C ALA A 294 8.90 8.99 2.70
N VAL A 295 7.88 8.81 3.55
CA VAL A 295 6.75 7.93 3.27
C VAL A 295 5.75 8.68 2.40
N ILE A 296 5.55 8.23 1.16
CA ILE A 296 4.78 8.96 0.15
C ILE A 296 3.44 8.31 -0.23
N ASP A 297 3.24 7.04 0.12
CA ASP A 297 1.95 6.35 -0.09
C ASP A 297 1.83 5.12 0.81
N ILE A 298 0.56 4.70 1.12
CA ILE A 298 0.26 3.45 1.83
C ILE A 298 -0.87 2.73 1.11
N ASN A 299 -0.73 1.42 1.01
CA ASN A 299 -1.68 0.55 0.32
C ASN A 299 -2.16 -0.59 1.22
N VAL A 300 -3.48 -0.82 1.28
CA VAL A 300 -4.08 -1.99 1.94
C VAL A 300 -3.92 -3.21 1.05
N PHE A 301 -3.49 -4.31 1.63
CA PHE A 301 -3.40 -5.62 0.97
C PHE A 301 -2.88 -5.48 -0.48
N PRO A 302 -1.61 -5.08 -0.69
CA PRO A 302 -1.05 -4.96 -2.04
C PRO A 302 -0.99 -6.31 -2.76
N SER A 303 -0.51 -6.34 -4.00
CA SER A 303 -0.13 -7.61 -4.64
C SER A 303 1.17 -8.08 -4.01
N TYR A 304 1.19 -9.30 -3.51
CA TYR A 304 2.36 -9.91 -2.86
C TYR A 304 3.15 -10.83 -3.79
N ASP A 305 3.06 -10.60 -5.11
CA ASP A 305 3.67 -11.47 -6.14
C ASP A 305 5.19 -11.66 -5.96
N ILE A 306 5.84 -10.70 -5.31
CA ILE A 306 7.30 -10.72 -5.07
C ILE A 306 7.66 -10.94 -3.60
N PHE A 307 6.66 -11.13 -2.72
CA PHE A 307 6.92 -11.39 -1.31
C PHE A 307 7.30 -12.86 -1.12
N PRO A 308 8.49 -13.16 -0.59
CA PRO A 308 8.93 -14.55 -0.42
C PRO A 308 7.98 -15.33 0.50
N ASN A 309 7.61 -16.53 0.12
CA ASN A 309 6.78 -17.44 0.93
C ASN A 309 5.52 -16.78 1.53
N PHE A 310 4.86 -15.91 0.73
CA PHE A 310 3.75 -15.07 1.21
C PHE A 310 2.68 -15.84 1.96
N PHE A 311 2.23 -16.99 1.45
CA PHE A 311 1.14 -17.74 2.06
C PHE A 311 1.53 -18.38 3.39
N GLU A 312 2.76 -18.85 3.53
CA GLU A 312 3.29 -19.37 4.80
C GLU A 312 3.30 -18.26 5.87
N HIS A 313 3.87 -17.09 5.53
CA HIS A 313 3.92 -15.97 6.46
C HIS A 313 2.54 -15.39 6.77
N LEU A 314 1.61 -15.46 5.83
CA LEU A 314 0.21 -15.08 6.06
C LEU A 314 -0.41 -16.00 7.11
N LEU A 315 -0.26 -17.32 6.97
CA LEU A 315 -0.84 -18.30 7.93
C LEU A 315 -0.16 -18.25 9.29
N GLU A 316 1.16 -18.07 9.34
CA GLU A 316 1.90 -17.82 10.60
C GLU A 316 1.31 -16.59 11.32
N SER A 317 1.16 -15.47 10.61
CA SER A 317 0.61 -14.24 11.17
C SER A 317 -0.84 -14.39 11.62
N ILE A 318 -1.67 -15.13 10.87
CA ILE A 318 -3.03 -15.48 11.27
C ILE A 318 -3.04 -16.27 12.57
N ASN A 319 -2.16 -17.24 12.70
CA ASN A 319 -2.05 -18.04 13.92
C ASN A 319 -1.60 -17.20 15.11
N GLU A 320 -0.62 -16.31 14.93
CA GLU A 320 -0.17 -15.37 15.98
C GLU A 320 -1.33 -14.49 16.49
N ILE A 321 -2.08 -13.83 15.60
CA ILE A 321 -3.18 -12.94 16.02
C ILE A 321 -4.36 -13.68 16.62
N THR A 322 -4.68 -14.89 16.14
CA THR A 322 -5.78 -15.69 16.71
C THR A 322 -5.42 -16.29 18.07
N SER A 323 -4.13 -16.42 18.38
CA SER A 323 -3.66 -16.91 19.69
C SER A 323 -3.53 -15.78 20.71
N SER A 324 -3.10 -14.59 20.29
CA SER A 324 -2.87 -13.43 21.16
C SER A 324 -4.07 -12.50 21.29
N GLY A 325 -5.09 -12.64 20.42
CA GLY A 325 -6.30 -11.81 20.39
C GLY A 325 -6.10 -10.42 19.79
N THR A 326 -7.20 -9.67 19.73
CA THR A 326 -7.22 -8.27 19.30
C THR A 326 -7.76 -7.40 20.44
N SER A 327 -7.28 -6.17 20.56
CA SER A 327 -7.79 -5.17 21.47
C SER A 327 -8.13 -3.89 20.71
N ASN A 328 -9.39 -3.44 20.78
CA ASN A 328 -9.87 -2.24 20.06
C ASN A 328 -9.56 -2.23 18.54
N GLY A 329 -9.71 -3.38 17.87
CA GLY A 329 -9.40 -3.50 16.43
C GLY A 329 -7.90 -3.51 16.10
N ILE A 330 -7.02 -3.52 17.08
CA ILE A 330 -5.57 -3.58 16.91
C ILE A 330 -5.10 -4.99 17.27
N TYR A 331 -4.26 -5.57 16.41
CA TYR A 331 -3.69 -6.89 16.67
C TYR A 331 -2.61 -6.84 17.76
N ASN A 332 -2.67 -7.75 18.72
CA ASN A 332 -1.65 -7.91 19.77
C ASN A 332 -0.42 -8.66 19.22
N LEU A 333 0.26 -8.07 18.25
CA LEU A 333 1.53 -8.58 17.74
C LEU A 333 2.67 -7.93 18.53
N GLY A 334 3.54 -8.75 19.12
CA GLY A 334 4.71 -8.26 19.86
C GLY A 334 5.62 -7.39 18.97
N ASP A 335 6.12 -6.28 19.52
CA ASP A 335 6.94 -5.31 18.79
C ASP A 335 8.36 -5.78 18.47
N ASN A 336 8.85 -6.80 19.16
CA ASN A 336 10.28 -7.16 19.17
C ASN A 336 10.70 -8.07 18.00
N ASN A 337 9.77 -8.54 17.17
CA ASN A 337 10.02 -9.55 16.13
C ASN A 337 9.72 -9.05 14.71
N ILE A 338 9.93 -7.77 14.42
CA ILE A 338 9.80 -7.26 13.04
C ILE A 338 11.05 -7.69 12.27
N ASN A 339 10.90 -8.65 11.36
CA ASN A 339 11.98 -9.26 10.60
C ASN A 339 11.80 -9.07 9.09
N ASP A 340 12.91 -8.81 8.41
CA ASP A 340 12.95 -8.92 6.95
C ASP A 340 12.82 -10.41 6.55
N CYS A 341 12.03 -10.69 5.53
CA CYS A 341 12.01 -11.98 4.87
C CYS A 341 13.22 -12.02 3.95
N GLU A 342 14.30 -12.68 4.37
CA GLU A 342 15.56 -12.90 3.68
C GLU A 342 15.66 -12.16 2.33
N SER A 343 16.07 -10.90 2.38
CA SER A 343 16.39 -10.18 1.17
C SER A 343 17.67 -10.79 0.61
N SER A 344 17.57 -11.44 -0.53
CA SER A 344 18.73 -11.66 -1.42
C SER A 344 19.19 -10.29 -1.94
N ASN A 345 19.58 -9.40 -1.01
CA ASN A 345 20.14 -8.09 -1.29
C ASN A 345 21.62 -8.22 -1.64
N HIS A 346 21.90 -8.70 -2.85
CA HIS A 346 23.08 -8.25 -3.56
C HIS A 346 22.60 -7.20 -4.57
N ILE A 347 22.67 -5.91 -4.20
CA ILE A 347 22.75 -4.84 -5.18
C ILE A 347 24.16 -4.96 -5.76
N PRO A 348 24.33 -5.33 -7.03
CA PRO A 348 25.66 -5.31 -7.65
C PRO A 348 26.14 -3.85 -7.65
N ASN A 349 27.33 -3.59 -7.11
CA ASN A 349 28.05 -2.34 -7.30
C ASN A 349 28.15 -2.05 -8.80
N GLY A 350 27.45 -1.02 -9.26
CA GLY A 350 27.54 -0.55 -10.64
C GLY A 350 26.21 -0.28 -11.31
N LEU A 351 25.35 0.53 -10.74
CA LEU A 351 24.18 1.08 -11.41
C LEU A 351 24.56 2.34 -12.21
N VAL A 352 25.32 2.15 -13.27
CA VAL A 352 25.32 3.03 -14.44
C VAL A 352 24.53 2.27 -15.52
N ASN A 353 23.26 2.59 -15.67
CA ASN A 353 22.21 2.11 -16.58
C ASN A 353 21.04 1.39 -15.88
N VAL A 354 20.06 2.16 -15.47
CA VAL A 354 18.74 1.68 -14.97
C VAL A 354 17.92 0.92 -16.05
N GLY A 355 18.49 0.71 -17.25
CA GLY A 355 17.82 0.07 -18.37
C GLY A 355 17.93 -1.45 -18.50
N ASN A 356 18.78 -2.15 -17.74
CA ASN A 356 19.07 -3.55 -18.07
C ASN A 356 19.16 -4.57 -16.90
N SER A 357 18.91 -4.24 -15.64
CA SER A 357 19.17 -5.20 -14.53
C SER A 357 17.97 -6.02 -14.03
N CYS A 358 16.79 -5.95 -14.66
CA CYS A 358 15.65 -6.81 -14.31
C CYS A 358 15.55 -8.10 -15.16
N LYS A 359 16.60 -8.53 -15.86
CA LYS A 359 16.54 -9.70 -16.76
C LYS A 359 16.96 -11.03 -16.14
N GLU A 360 17.36 -11.12 -14.89
CA GLU A 360 17.93 -12.36 -14.35
C GLU A 360 17.05 -13.16 -13.36
N PHE A 361 15.80 -12.86 -13.19
CA PHE A 361 14.89 -13.79 -12.52
C PHE A 361 13.82 -14.28 -13.49
N GLY A 362 14.28 -15.11 -14.45
CA GLY A 362 13.42 -15.85 -15.35
C GLY A 362 12.70 -16.98 -14.63
N VAL A 363 11.49 -16.75 -14.15
CA VAL A 363 10.52 -17.84 -13.99
C VAL A 363 9.95 -18.09 -15.39
N LYS A 364 10.33 -19.21 -15.99
CA LYS A 364 9.72 -19.74 -17.21
C LYS A 364 8.24 -20.01 -16.97
N GLY A 365 7.39 -19.07 -17.31
CA GLY A 365 5.97 -19.30 -17.52
C GLY A 365 5.80 -19.97 -18.88
N MET A 366 5.48 -21.26 -18.91
CA MET A 366 5.02 -21.95 -20.13
C MET A 366 3.69 -21.36 -20.55
N TYR A 367 3.67 -20.65 -21.69
CA TYR A 367 2.45 -20.44 -22.45
C TYR A 367 2.15 -21.75 -23.19
N ILE A 368 0.99 -22.34 -22.93
CA ILE A 368 0.37 -23.30 -23.84
C ILE A 368 -0.85 -22.61 -24.44
N ASN A 369 -0.97 -22.68 -25.76
CA ASN A 369 -1.93 -22.14 -26.70
C ASN A 369 -3.38 -21.95 -26.20
#